data_21882e85ddd2fad1040b60528febb3a8
#
_entry.id   21882e85ddd2fad1040b60528febb3a8
#
_cell.length_a   1.000
_cell.length_b   1.000
_cell.length_c   1.000
_cell.angle_alpha   90.00
_cell.angle_beta   90.00
_cell.angle_gamma   90.00
#
_symmetry.space_group_name_H-M   'P 1'
#
loop_
_entity.id
_entity.type
_entity.pdbx_description
1 polymer ?
#
loop_
_entity_poly.entity_id
_entity_poly.type
_entity_poly.pdbx_seq_one_letter_code
_entity_poly.pdbx_strand_id
1 'polypeptide(L)'
;MKMASLSIYRGILKRTVPAAFYRLLRAEGEEEFLKAWGNFFAVLCERGLSESFADCLTGTALFDENAFSLAAAGGAQEFPPALLKGVERDLRIILELSALTPEDLLYDSPIDNPETLHLPAWGTGNPVKALQGALKDCIASMANYYRENGCGMYARYRAFIWRDSSIQPVAFPDKTRLSDLKGYELQRQMAIDNTLAFLEGLPANNCLLYGDRGTGKSSTVKAMLNEFYPRGLRVIEMPKESLMDFPKLVDQIAAIPMKFIIFIDDLSFSKETDTYAALKAVLEGGLAVRPENSLIYATSNQIGRAHV
;
A
#
# COMPACT_ATOMS: atom_id res chain seq x y z
N MET A 1 -0.65 -20.95 21.58
CA MET A 1 0.84 -20.94 21.45
C MET A 1 1.36 -20.86 19.99
N LYS A 2 0.68 -21.45 18.99
CA LYS A 2 1.16 -21.42 17.58
C LYS A 2 1.45 -20.00 17.05
N MET A 3 0.59 -19.03 17.33
CA MET A 3 0.75 -17.64 16.82
C MET A 3 2.04 -16.95 17.31
N ALA A 4 2.48 -17.23 18.53
CA ALA A 4 3.75 -16.72 19.07
C ALA A 4 4.99 -17.18 18.30
N SER A 5 4.88 -18.30 17.58
CA SER A 5 5.99 -18.93 16.86
C SER A 5 6.10 -18.50 15.40
N LEU A 6 5.31 -17.52 14.94
CA LEU A 6 5.44 -16.94 13.62
C LEU A 6 6.86 -16.35 13.42
N SER A 7 7.46 -16.64 12.29
CA SER A 7 8.83 -16.27 11.96
C SER A 7 8.88 -15.23 10.85
N ILE A 8 8.46 -15.58 9.65
CA ILE A 8 8.46 -14.69 8.49
C ILE A 8 7.35 -13.65 8.61
N TYR A 9 6.12 -14.09 8.94
CA TYR A 9 4.94 -13.23 9.11
C TYR A 9 4.78 -12.69 10.54
N ARG A 10 5.84 -12.67 11.35
CA ARG A 10 5.79 -12.13 12.72
C ARG A 10 5.34 -10.67 12.79
N GLY A 11 5.48 -9.92 11.71
CA GLY A 11 5.07 -8.52 11.61
C GLY A 11 3.59 -8.30 11.85
N ILE A 12 2.74 -9.29 11.54
CA ILE A 12 1.29 -9.20 11.76
C ILE A 12 0.93 -9.04 13.24
N LEU A 13 1.75 -9.56 14.16
CA LEU A 13 1.52 -9.45 15.61
C LEU A 13 1.56 -8.02 16.14
N LYS A 14 2.09 -7.08 15.36
CA LYS A 14 2.10 -5.64 15.68
C LYS A 14 0.84 -4.91 15.19
N ARG A 15 -0.02 -5.59 14.41
CA ARG A 15 -1.25 -5.01 13.87
C ARG A 15 -2.40 -5.18 14.85
N THR A 16 -3.32 -4.22 14.86
CA THR A 16 -4.36 -4.06 15.89
C THR A 16 -5.18 -5.34 16.13
N VAL A 17 -5.79 -5.91 15.09
CA VAL A 17 -6.65 -7.10 15.23
C VAL A 17 -5.85 -8.35 15.55
N PRO A 18 -4.76 -8.72 14.82
CA PRO A 18 -3.94 -9.87 15.18
C PRO A 18 -3.33 -9.78 16.58
N ALA A 19 -2.94 -8.56 17.04
CA ALA A 19 -2.42 -8.36 18.38
C ALA A 19 -3.49 -8.58 19.45
N ALA A 20 -4.72 -8.10 19.22
CA ALA A 20 -5.84 -8.33 20.13
C ALA A 20 -6.23 -9.81 20.17
N PHE A 21 -6.28 -10.49 19.02
CA PHE A 21 -6.52 -11.92 18.94
C PHE A 21 -5.44 -12.74 19.65
N TYR A 22 -4.18 -12.36 19.48
CA TYR A 22 -3.07 -13.01 20.18
C TYR A 22 -3.18 -12.88 21.71
N ARG A 23 -3.65 -11.72 22.22
CA ARG A 23 -3.92 -11.54 23.65
C ARG A 23 -5.06 -12.45 24.11
N LEU A 24 -6.14 -12.55 23.33
CA LEU A 24 -7.25 -13.45 23.64
C LEU A 24 -6.79 -14.91 23.76
N LEU A 25 -5.96 -15.38 22.82
CA LEU A 25 -5.40 -16.74 22.85
C LEU A 25 -4.45 -17.00 24.04
N ARG A 26 -4.00 -15.97 24.72
CA ARG A 26 -3.07 -16.05 25.86
C ARG A 26 -3.69 -15.72 27.20
N ALA A 27 -4.94 -15.32 27.21
CA ALA A 27 -5.61 -14.94 28.45
C ALA A 27 -5.70 -16.13 29.42
N GLU A 28 -5.22 -15.91 30.62
CA GLU A 28 -5.23 -16.89 31.70
C GLU A 28 -6.27 -16.47 32.75
N GLY A 29 -7.30 -17.29 32.95
CA GLY A 29 -8.40 -17.01 33.86
C GLY A 29 -9.55 -16.19 33.22
N GLU A 30 -10.71 -16.31 33.89
CA GLU A 30 -11.99 -15.83 33.37
C GLU A 30 -12.01 -14.31 33.11
N GLU A 31 -11.58 -13.51 34.06
CA GLU A 31 -11.63 -12.05 33.95
C GLU A 31 -10.74 -11.52 32.79
N GLU A 32 -9.53 -12.06 32.66
CA GLU A 32 -8.62 -11.67 31.58
C GLU A 32 -9.16 -12.09 30.21
N PHE A 33 -9.73 -13.30 30.13
CA PHE A 33 -10.34 -13.79 28.89
C PHE A 33 -11.52 -12.91 28.46
N LEU A 34 -12.42 -12.56 29.37
CA LEU A 34 -13.57 -11.70 29.08
C LEU A 34 -13.13 -10.30 28.60
N LYS A 35 -12.13 -9.71 29.25
CA LYS A 35 -11.55 -8.43 28.81
C LYS A 35 -10.91 -8.54 27.43
N ALA A 36 -10.15 -9.60 27.17
CA ALA A 36 -9.51 -9.83 25.88
C ALA A 36 -10.54 -10.10 24.77
N TRP A 37 -11.61 -10.85 25.06
CA TRP A 37 -12.73 -11.08 24.14
C TRP A 37 -13.41 -9.77 23.73
N GLY A 38 -13.83 -8.97 24.69
CA GLY A 38 -14.46 -7.68 24.44
C GLY A 38 -13.58 -6.74 23.61
N ASN A 39 -12.29 -6.65 23.96
CA ASN A 39 -11.32 -5.86 23.21
C ASN A 39 -11.11 -6.38 21.80
N PHE A 40 -10.98 -7.69 21.60
CA PHE A 40 -10.82 -8.27 20.26
C PHE A 40 -12.05 -7.98 19.39
N PHE A 41 -13.25 -8.21 19.92
CA PHE A 41 -14.49 -7.92 19.21
C PHE A 41 -14.59 -6.44 18.83
N ALA A 42 -14.30 -5.53 19.75
CA ALA A 42 -14.34 -4.09 19.47
C ALA A 42 -13.40 -3.68 18.33
N VAL A 43 -12.13 -4.10 18.37
CA VAL A 43 -11.16 -3.73 17.30
C VAL A 43 -11.46 -4.43 15.97
N LEU A 44 -12.13 -5.58 15.98
CA LEU A 44 -12.59 -6.22 14.75
C LEU A 44 -13.74 -5.43 14.10
N CYS A 45 -14.69 -4.94 14.92
CA CYS A 45 -15.79 -4.09 14.45
C CYS A 45 -15.32 -2.73 13.93
N GLU A 46 -14.28 -2.14 14.50
CA GLU A 46 -13.71 -0.86 14.05
C GLU A 46 -13.18 -0.93 12.60
N ARG A 47 -12.85 -2.11 12.10
CA ARG A 47 -12.39 -2.30 10.70
C ARG A 47 -13.51 -2.35 9.67
N GLY A 48 -14.74 -2.44 10.08
CA GLY A 48 -15.92 -2.46 9.25
C GLY A 48 -16.71 -3.77 9.41
N LEU A 49 -18.03 -3.65 9.49
CA LEU A 49 -18.96 -4.78 9.73
C LEU A 49 -19.01 -5.81 8.59
N SER A 50 -18.40 -5.51 7.44
CA SER A 50 -18.36 -6.41 6.26
C SER A 50 -17.16 -7.36 6.25
N GLU A 51 -16.17 -7.13 7.09
CA GLU A 51 -14.97 -7.98 7.14
C GLU A 51 -15.15 -9.08 8.21
N SER A 52 -14.98 -10.33 7.76
CA SER A 52 -14.87 -11.47 8.65
C SER A 52 -13.48 -11.55 9.28
N PHE A 53 -13.35 -12.34 10.35
CA PHE A 53 -12.04 -12.55 10.99
C PHE A 53 -11.01 -13.17 10.03
N ALA A 54 -11.42 -14.14 9.21
CA ALA A 54 -10.54 -14.77 8.23
C ALA A 54 -10.00 -13.77 7.20
N ASP A 55 -10.88 -12.92 6.64
CA ASP A 55 -10.48 -11.85 5.72
C ASP A 55 -9.49 -10.88 6.39
N CYS A 56 -9.77 -10.51 7.63
CA CYS A 56 -8.94 -9.58 8.38
C CYS A 56 -7.54 -10.14 8.68
N LEU A 57 -7.46 -11.37 9.18
CA LEU A 57 -6.18 -11.98 9.54
C LEU A 57 -5.32 -12.28 8.30
N THR A 58 -5.93 -12.90 7.29
CA THR A 58 -5.24 -13.24 6.03
C THR A 58 -4.93 -12.01 5.19
N GLY A 59 -5.79 -10.99 5.18
CA GLY A 59 -5.53 -9.69 4.57
C GLY A 59 -4.37 -8.96 5.25
N THR A 60 -4.25 -9.07 6.58
CA THR A 60 -3.10 -8.52 7.30
C THR A 60 -1.80 -9.22 6.88
N ALA A 61 -1.83 -10.54 6.65
CA ALA A 61 -0.68 -11.29 6.14
C ALA A 61 -0.35 -10.91 4.69
N LEU A 62 -1.35 -10.71 3.84
CA LEU A 62 -1.16 -10.30 2.44
C LEU A 62 -0.42 -8.95 2.32
N PHE A 63 -0.67 -8.02 3.25
CA PHE A 63 -0.02 -6.71 3.27
C PHE A 63 1.18 -6.63 4.22
N ASP A 64 1.67 -7.77 4.73
CA ASP A 64 2.85 -7.77 5.59
C ASP A 64 4.13 -7.57 4.75
N GLU A 65 5.04 -6.75 5.29
CA GLU A 65 6.34 -6.50 4.71
C GLU A 65 7.38 -7.37 5.40
N ASN A 66 7.84 -8.39 4.70
CA ASN A 66 8.77 -9.38 5.23
C ASN A 66 9.74 -9.88 4.15
N ALA A 67 10.68 -10.75 4.50
CA ALA A 67 11.70 -11.23 3.58
C ALA A 67 11.13 -11.91 2.32
N PHE A 68 10.00 -12.62 2.43
CA PHE A 68 9.37 -13.26 1.28
C PHE A 68 8.64 -12.26 0.39
N SER A 69 7.82 -11.38 0.98
CA SER A 69 7.07 -10.38 0.23
C SER A 69 7.99 -9.38 -0.47
N LEU A 70 9.07 -8.93 0.18
CA LEU A 70 10.08 -8.05 -0.41
C LEU A 70 10.84 -8.72 -1.55
N ALA A 71 11.28 -9.98 -1.38
CA ALA A 71 11.97 -10.70 -2.43
C ALA A 71 11.07 -10.94 -3.65
N ALA A 72 9.82 -11.36 -3.44
CA ALA A 72 8.85 -11.55 -4.52
C ALA A 72 8.53 -10.23 -5.23
N ALA A 73 8.28 -9.16 -4.48
CA ALA A 73 8.05 -7.83 -5.02
C ALA A 73 9.26 -7.31 -5.82
N GLY A 74 10.48 -7.66 -5.42
CA GLY A 74 11.72 -7.38 -6.16
C GLY A 74 11.93 -8.27 -7.40
N GLY A 75 10.94 -9.11 -7.78
CA GLY A 75 10.97 -9.92 -9.00
C GLY A 75 11.60 -11.30 -8.84
N ALA A 76 11.94 -11.74 -7.62
CA ALA A 76 12.51 -13.08 -7.41
C ALA A 76 11.57 -14.16 -7.94
N GLN A 77 12.12 -15.08 -8.75
CA GLN A 77 11.40 -16.23 -9.28
C GLN A 77 11.59 -17.46 -8.40
N GLU A 78 12.73 -17.53 -7.73
CA GLU A 78 13.11 -18.61 -6.82
C GLU A 78 13.42 -18.05 -5.44
N PHE A 79 13.17 -18.84 -4.42
CA PHE A 79 13.37 -18.46 -3.03
C PHE A 79 14.24 -19.51 -2.31
N PRO A 80 15.08 -19.10 -1.34
CA PRO A 80 15.83 -20.04 -0.53
C PRO A 80 14.93 -21.08 0.14
N PRO A 81 15.29 -22.37 0.16
CA PRO A 81 14.44 -23.42 0.77
C PRO A 81 14.07 -23.16 2.23
N ALA A 82 14.99 -22.58 3.01
CA ALA A 82 14.73 -22.22 4.39
C ALA A 82 13.64 -21.15 4.53
N LEU A 83 13.65 -20.14 3.63
CA LEU A 83 12.62 -19.10 3.59
C LEU A 83 11.25 -19.71 3.24
N LEU A 84 11.18 -20.55 2.20
CA LEU A 84 9.93 -21.22 1.82
C LEU A 84 9.35 -22.09 2.92
N LYS A 85 10.19 -22.86 3.64
CA LYS A 85 9.74 -23.65 4.80
C LYS A 85 9.16 -22.76 5.91
N GLY A 86 9.77 -21.60 6.16
CA GLY A 86 9.26 -20.62 7.12
C GLY A 86 7.91 -20.03 6.69
N VAL A 87 7.80 -19.63 5.43
CA VAL A 87 6.55 -19.14 4.82
C VAL A 87 5.45 -20.19 4.89
N GLU A 88 5.73 -21.43 4.44
CA GLU A 88 4.76 -22.52 4.47
C GLU A 88 4.24 -22.79 5.87
N ARG A 89 5.13 -22.85 6.85
CA ARG A 89 4.77 -23.06 8.24
C ARG A 89 3.90 -21.92 8.79
N ASP A 90 4.30 -20.68 8.55
CA ASP A 90 3.59 -19.51 9.07
C ASP A 90 2.23 -19.34 8.40
N LEU A 91 2.12 -19.52 7.09
CA LEU A 91 0.83 -19.48 6.37
C LEU A 91 -0.12 -20.59 6.83
N ARG A 92 0.39 -21.80 7.11
CA ARG A 92 -0.42 -22.87 7.70
C ARG A 92 -0.99 -22.45 9.04
N ILE A 93 -0.18 -21.87 9.92
CA ILE A 93 -0.64 -21.34 11.22
C ILE A 93 -1.69 -20.25 11.03
N ILE A 94 -1.44 -19.29 10.14
CA ILE A 94 -2.38 -18.19 9.88
C ILE A 94 -3.72 -18.71 9.37
N LEU A 95 -3.71 -19.67 8.43
CA LEU A 95 -4.94 -20.28 7.90
C LEU A 95 -5.69 -21.08 8.97
N GLU A 96 -4.99 -21.90 9.76
CA GLU A 96 -5.60 -22.62 10.88
C GLU A 96 -6.25 -21.66 11.89
N LEU A 97 -5.55 -20.58 12.25
CA LEU A 97 -6.09 -19.59 13.19
C LEU A 97 -7.24 -18.77 12.60
N SER A 98 -7.20 -18.48 11.31
CA SER A 98 -8.27 -17.73 10.64
C SER A 98 -9.59 -18.51 10.52
N ALA A 99 -9.53 -19.83 10.64
CA ALA A 99 -10.69 -20.71 10.61
C ALA A 99 -11.37 -20.89 11.99
N LEU A 100 -10.74 -20.39 13.08
CA LEU A 100 -11.32 -20.52 14.41
C LEU A 100 -12.62 -19.72 14.54
N THR A 101 -13.63 -20.38 15.04
CA THR A 101 -14.93 -19.77 15.33
C THR A 101 -14.97 -19.25 16.79
N PRO A 102 -15.93 -18.38 17.12
CA PRO A 102 -16.18 -18.01 18.51
C PRO A 102 -16.43 -19.23 19.40
N GLU A 103 -17.14 -20.24 18.90
CA GLU A 103 -17.47 -21.48 19.62
C GLU A 103 -16.21 -22.30 19.95
N ASP A 104 -15.26 -22.40 19.01
CA ASP A 104 -13.98 -23.09 19.23
C ASP A 104 -13.20 -22.44 20.38
N LEU A 105 -13.19 -21.10 20.43
CA LEU A 105 -12.50 -20.36 21.48
C LEU A 105 -13.19 -20.45 22.84
N LEU A 106 -14.52 -20.50 22.86
CA LEU A 106 -15.29 -20.68 24.09
C LEU A 106 -15.16 -22.10 24.65
N TYR A 107 -15.04 -23.10 23.78
CA TYR A 107 -14.84 -24.49 24.19
C TYR A 107 -13.51 -24.67 24.98
N ASP A 108 -12.46 -24.01 24.55
CA ASP A 108 -11.14 -24.06 25.20
C ASP A 108 -10.94 -22.92 26.24
N SER A 109 -12.01 -22.19 26.60
CA SER A 109 -11.93 -21.02 27.47
C SER A 109 -11.83 -21.42 28.95
N PRO A 110 -11.27 -20.54 29.81
CA PRO A 110 -11.26 -20.74 31.24
C PRO A 110 -12.59 -20.40 31.95
N ILE A 111 -13.70 -20.32 31.20
CA ILE A 111 -15.03 -19.90 31.67
C ILE A 111 -15.88 -21.12 31.97
N ASP A 112 -16.44 -21.20 33.16
CA ASP A 112 -17.48 -22.15 33.49
C ASP A 112 -18.82 -21.72 32.88
N ASN A 113 -19.43 -22.58 32.05
CA ASN A 113 -20.71 -22.33 31.36
C ASN A 113 -20.73 -21.06 30.47
N PRO A 114 -19.85 -20.94 29.48
CA PRO A 114 -19.70 -19.73 28.62
C PRO A 114 -20.99 -19.35 27.88
N GLU A 115 -21.88 -20.30 27.61
CA GLU A 115 -23.17 -20.11 26.96
C GLU A 115 -24.08 -19.12 27.69
N THR A 116 -23.95 -19.02 29.02
CA THR A 116 -24.79 -18.15 29.85
C THR A 116 -24.41 -16.68 29.72
N LEU A 117 -23.22 -16.36 29.22
CA LEU A 117 -22.72 -14.98 29.12
C LEU A 117 -23.15 -14.26 27.86
N HIS A 118 -23.68 -14.96 26.87
CA HIS A 118 -24.11 -14.38 25.59
C HIS A 118 -23.08 -13.40 24.99
N LEU A 119 -21.82 -13.80 24.96
CA LEU A 119 -20.73 -12.95 24.44
C LEU A 119 -20.95 -12.62 22.98
N PRO A 120 -20.59 -11.39 22.53
CA PRO A 120 -20.73 -11.03 21.14
C PRO A 120 -19.84 -11.92 20.25
N ALA A 121 -20.43 -12.39 19.15
CA ALA A 121 -19.77 -13.27 18.18
C ALA A 121 -19.44 -12.53 16.87
N TRP A 122 -18.46 -13.05 16.15
CA TRP A 122 -18.05 -12.53 14.84
C TRP A 122 -18.23 -13.61 13.75
N GLY A 123 -18.32 -13.17 12.48
CA GLY A 123 -18.31 -14.09 11.36
C GLY A 123 -16.89 -14.62 11.08
N THR A 124 -16.79 -15.92 10.78
CA THR A 124 -15.49 -16.51 10.42
C THR A 124 -15.07 -16.04 9.02
N GLY A 125 -16.01 -16.06 8.06
CA GLY A 125 -15.79 -15.66 6.66
C GLY A 125 -14.81 -16.57 5.91
N ASN A 126 -14.17 -16.01 4.88
CA ASN A 126 -13.22 -16.74 4.06
C ASN A 126 -11.87 -16.01 4.05
N PRO A 127 -10.76 -16.72 3.91
CA PRO A 127 -9.47 -16.10 3.63
C PRO A 127 -9.50 -15.24 2.36
N VAL A 128 -8.63 -14.24 2.26
CA VAL A 128 -8.44 -13.47 1.03
C VAL A 128 -8.11 -14.40 -0.15
N LYS A 129 -8.50 -13.99 -1.37
CA LYS A 129 -8.40 -14.85 -2.57
C LYS A 129 -7.01 -15.49 -2.76
N ALA A 130 -5.94 -14.76 -2.47
CA ALA A 130 -4.57 -15.26 -2.60
C ALA A 130 -4.22 -16.41 -1.61
N LEU A 131 -5.04 -16.61 -0.57
CA LEU A 131 -4.87 -17.60 0.47
C LEU A 131 -6.01 -18.63 0.51
N GLN A 132 -6.72 -18.81 -0.61
CA GLN A 132 -7.73 -19.86 -0.79
C GLN A 132 -7.14 -21.03 -1.58
N GLY A 133 -7.44 -22.26 -1.15
CA GLY A 133 -6.99 -23.48 -1.80
C GLY A 133 -5.87 -24.21 -1.08
N ALA A 134 -5.12 -25.05 -1.81
CA ALA A 134 -4.01 -25.79 -1.23
C ALA A 134 -2.85 -24.85 -0.85
N LEU A 135 -2.16 -25.14 0.25
CA LEU A 135 -1.11 -24.26 0.81
C LEU A 135 0.00 -23.94 -0.20
N LYS A 136 0.38 -24.93 -1.03
CA LYS A 136 1.38 -24.72 -2.10
C LYS A 136 0.91 -23.68 -3.12
N ASP A 137 -0.36 -23.71 -3.48
CA ASP A 137 -0.97 -22.76 -4.42
C ASP A 137 -1.11 -21.37 -3.79
N CYS A 138 -1.39 -21.32 -2.49
CA CYS A 138 -1.39 -20.08 -1.73
C CYS A 138 -0.02 -19.37 -1.75
N ILE A 139 1.09 -20.11 -1.56
CA ILE A 139 2.44 -19.54 -1.62
C ILE A 139 2.74 -18.96 -3.00
N ALA A 140 2.38 -19.70 -4.07
CA ALA A 140 2.55 -19.22 -5.45
C ALA A 140 1.69 -17.99 -5.74
N SER A 141 0.42 -18.00 -5.30
CA SER A 141 -0.52 -16.87 -5.43
C SER A 141 -0.02 -15.63 -4.70
N MET A 142 0.49 -15.79 -3.48
CA MET A 142 1.08 -14.69 -2.71
C MET A 142 2.33 -14.11 -3.41
N ALA A 143 3.22 -14.96 -3.91
CA ALA A 143 4.40 -14.51 -4.65
C ALA A 143 4.01 -13.73 -5.92
N ASN A 144 3.03 -14.21 -6.68
CA ASN A 144 2.51 -13.51 -7.86
C ASN A 144 1.87 -12.17 -7.47
N TYR A 145 1.05 -12.17 -6.41
CA TYR A 145 0.45 -10.94 -5.92
C TYR A 145 1.52 -9.87 -5.59
N TYR A 146 2.60 -10.26 -4.91
CA TYR A 146 3.66 -9.33 -4.56
C TYR A 146 4.46 -8.83 -5.78
N ARG A 147 4.66 -9.66 -6.80
CA ARG A 147 5.29 -9.23 -8.06
C ARG A 147 4.47 -8.18 -8.80
N GLU A 148 3.15 -8.33 -8.79
CA GLU A 148 2.23 -7.45 -9.51
C GLU A 148 1.89 -6.18 -8.73
N ASN A 149 1.75 -6.29 -7.42
CA ASN A 149 1.18 -5.22 -6.59
C ASN A 149 2.16 -4.60 -5.58
N GLY A 150 3.36 -5.18 -5.44
CA GLY A 150 4.27 -4.84 -4.36
C GLY A 150 3.82 -5.42 -3.02
N CYS A 151 4.42 -4.95 -1.93
CA CYS A 151 4.08 -5.35 -0.57
C CYS A 151 3.92 -4.13 0.35
N GLY A 152 3.54 -4.35 1.59
CA GLY A 152 3.40 -3.30 2.57
C GLY A 152 2.37 -2.22 2.20
N MET A 153 2.73 -0.97 2.47
CA MET A 153 1.83 0.16 2.20
C MET A 153 1.61 0.40 0.71
N TYR A 154 2.58 0.08 -0.14
CA TYR A 154 2.47 0.30 -1.59
C TYR A 154 1.51 -0.68 -2.28
N ALA A 155 1.32 -1.86 -1.72
CA ALA A 155 0.28 -2.79 -2.18
C ALA A 155 -1.13 -2.35 -1.73
N ARG A 156 -1.22 -1.72 -0.54
CA ARG A 156 -2.49 -1.33 0.07
C ARG A 156 -3.03 0.01 -0.42
N TYR A 157 -2.15 0.98 -0.67
CA TYR A 157 -2.51 2.34 -1.05
C TYR A 157 -1.96 2.67 -2.43
N ARG A 158 -2.68 3.55 -3.15
CA ARG A 158 -2.29 4.01 -4.49
C ARG A 158 -1.75 5.44 -4.51
N ALA A 159 -2.18 6.27 -3.54
CA ALA A 159 -1.78 7.67 -3.40
C ALA A 159 -1.00 7.88 -2.11
N PHE A 160 0.00 8.72 -2.18
CA PHE A 160 0.88 9.07 -1.07
C PHE A 160 1.16 10.57 -1.07
N ILE A 161 1.61 11.09 0.06
CA ILE A 161 2.12 12.44 0.20
C ILE A 161 3.47 12.40 0.91
N TRP A 162 4.39 13.24 0.47
CA TRP A 162 5.63 13.48 1.18
C TRP A 162 5.40 14.47 2.32
N ARG A 163 5.60 14.04 3.53
CA ARG A 163 5.45 14.84 4.75
C ARG A 163 6.42 14.36 5.82
N ASP A 164 7.00 15.30 6.59
CA ASP A 164 7.91 15.00 7.70
C ASP A 164 9.05 14.04 7.29
N SER A 165 9.66 14.30 6.12
CA SER A 165 10.74 13.50 5.53
C SER A 165 10.38 12.02 5.34
N SER A 166 9.09 11.71 5.15
CA SER A 166 8.59 10.35 4.94
C SER A 166 7.44 10.30 3.92
N ILE A 167 7.29 9.13 3.28
CA ILE A 167 6.17 8.84 2.40
C ILE A 167 5.00 8.36 3.26
N GLN A 168 3.89 9.10 3.26
CA GLN A 168 2.69 8.77 4.03
C GLN A 168 1.53 8.40 3.10
N PRO A 169 0.77 7.33 3.39
CA PRO A 169 -0.35 6.93 2.55
C PRO A 169 -1.54 7.89 2.69
N VAL A 170 -2.23 8.13 1.58
CA VAL A 170 -3.50 8.84 1.52
C VAL A 170 -4.64 7.83 1.54
N ALA A 171 -5.38 7.76 2.64
CA ALA A 171 -6.44 6.77 2.85
C ALA A 171 -7.63 6.96 1.89
N PHE A 172 -7.97 8.21 1.58
CA PHE A 172 -9.11 8.57 0.74
C PHE A 172 -8.64 9.46 -0.42
N PRO A 173 -8.00 8.89 -1.45
CA PRO A 173 -7.58 9.66 -2.62
C PRO A 173 -8.80 10.14 -3.42
N ASP A 174 -8.58 11.20 -4.19
CA ASP A 174 -9.54 11.71 -5.17
C ASP A 174 -10.01 10.58 -6.11
N LYS A 175 -11.31 10.58 -6.44
CA LYS A 175 -11.95 9.52 -7.23
C LYS A 175 -12.17 9.91 -8.70
N THR A 176 -11.73 11.08 -9.12
CA THR A 176 -11.86 11.57 -10.51
C THR A 176 -11.33 10.54 -11.50
N ARG A 177 -12.07 10.27 -12.56
CA ARG A 177 -11.70 9.36 -13.66
C ARG A 177 -11.37 10.14 -14.93
N LEU A 178 -10.67 9.50 -15.85
CA LEU A 178 -10.39 10.11 -17.17
C LEU A 178 -11.68 10.42 -17.93
N SER A 179 -12.73 9.62 -17.77
CA SER A 179 -14.06 9.84 -18.35
C SER A 179 -14.79 11.09 -17.85
N ASP A 180 -14.42 11.58 -16.66
CA ASP A 180 -15.06 12.75 -16.03
C ASP A 180 -14.49 14.06 -16.57
N LEU A 181 -13.33 14.00 -17.21
CA LEU A 181 -12.60 15.16 -17.73
C LEU A 181 -13.08 15.51 -19.14
N LYS A 182 -13.42 16.79 -19.36
CA LYS A 182 -13.87 17.31 -20.67
C LYS A 182 -12.87 18.33 -21.21
N GLY A 183 -12.71 18.35 -22.53
CA GLY A 183 -11.78 19.22 -23.22
C GLY A 183 -10.31 18.79 -23.09
N TYR A 184 -9.46 19.42 -23.86
CA TYR A 184 -8.01 19.16 -23.89
C TYR A 184 -7.64 17.69 -24.17
N GLU A 185 -8.43 17.00 -25.02
CA GLU A 185 -8.28 15.56 -25.30
C GLU A 185 -6.90 15.23 -25.82
N LEU A 186 -6.36 16.04 -26.74
CA LEU A 186 -5.04 15.80 -27.33
C LEU A 186 -3.93 15.89 -26.26
N GLN A 187 -3.94 16.95 -25.46
CA GLN A 187 -2.92 17.18 -24.43
C GLN A 187 -3.00 16.09 -23.35
N ARG A 188 -4.21 15.70 -22.98
CA ARG A 188 -4.44 14.61 -22.03
C ARG A 188 -3.96 13.28 -22.60
N GLN A 189 -4.23 13.00 -23.86
CA GLN A 189 -3.77 11.77 -24.52
C GLN A 189 -2.24 11.68 -24.53
N MET A 190 -1.53 12.77 -24.80
CA MET A 190 -0.06 12.79 -24.72
C MET A 190 0.45 12.40 -23.32
N ALA A 191 -0.18 12.90 -22.24
CA ALA A 191 0.20 12.53 -20.88
C ALA A 191 -0.14 11.06 -20.56
N ILE A 192 -1.26 10.56 -21.07
CA ILE A 192 -1.67 9.15 -20.97
C ILE A 192 -0.67 8.25 -21.68
N ASP A 193 -0.32 8.54 -22.93
CA ASP A 193 0.60 7.74 -23.74
C ASP A 193 2.00 7.69 -23.09
N ASN A 194 2.47 8.82 -22.56
CA ASN A 194 3.73 8.88 -21.81
C ASN A 194 3.69 8.03 -20.54
N THR A 195 2.54 8.04 -19.82
CA THR A 195 2.35 7.21 -18.62
C THR A 195 2.28 5.72 -18.96
N LEU A 196 1.61 5.36 -20.06
CA LEU A 196 1.55 3.98 -20.54
C LEU A 196 2.92 3.45 -20.95
N ALA A 197 3.70 4.23 -21.71
CA ALA A 197 5.08 3.91 -22.07
C ALA A 197 5.92 3.66 -20.82
N PHE A 198 5.79 4.52 -19.80
CA PHE A 198 6.48 4.34 -18.51
C PHE A 198 6.10 3.04 -17.80
N LEU A 199 4.82 2.69 -17.76
CA LEU A 199 4.33 1.46 -17.14
C LEU A 199 4.83 0.21 -17.86
N GLU A 200 5.03 0.29 -19.18
CA GLU A 200 5.56 -0.78 -20.02
C GLU A 200 7.09 -0.87 -20.01
N GLY A 201 7.76 0.01 -19.23
CA GLY A 201 9.22 0.04 -19.17
C GLY A 201 9.88 0.65 -20.42
N LEU A 202 9.10 1.30 -21.27
CA LEU A 202 9.58 2.02 -22.43
C LEU A 202 10.10 3.43 -22.02
N PRO A 203 10.92 4.09 -22.87
CA PRO A 203 11.37 5.45 -22.62
C PRO A 203 10.19 6.40 -22.40
N ALA A 204 10.21 7.12 -21.29
CA ALA A 204 9.18 8.09 -20.92
C ALA A 204 9.82 9.33 -20.27
N ASN A 205 9.15 10.47 -20.38
CA ASN A 205 9.68 11.76 -19.96
C ASN A 205 8.94 12.32 -18.72
N ASN A 206 9.62 13.23 -18.02
CA ASN A 206 8.95 14.11 -17.08
C ASN A 206 7.94 14.98 -17.83
N CYS A 207 6.84 15.33 -17.17
CA CYS A 207 5.72 16.03 -17.79
C CYS A 207 5.41 17.33 -17.04
N LEU A 208 5.29 18.44 -17.78
CA LEU A 208 4.77 19.70 -17.27
C LEU A 208 3.43 20.01 -17.92
N LEU A 209 2.36 19.99 -17.13
CA LEU A 209 1.03 20.44 -17.56
C LEU A 209 0.87 21.92 -17.20
N TYR A 210 0.80 22.78 -18.19
CA TYR A 210 0.67 24.23 -17.98
C TYR A 210 -0.60 24.79 -18.65
N GLY A 211 -1.07 25.93 -18.18
CA GLY A 211 -2.27 26.60 -18.67
C GLY A 211 -3.10 27.23 -17.55
N ASP A 212 -4.23 27.81 -17.91
CA ASP A 212 -5.09 28.55 -16.96
C ASP A 212 -5.60 27.68 -15.82
N ARG A 213 -5.99 28.34 -14.73
CA ARG A 213 -6.63 27.67 -13.59
C ARG A 213 -7.96 27.04 -14.05
N GLY A 214 -8.29 25.90 -13.44
CA GLY A 214 -9.56 25.21 -13.72
C GLY A 214 -9.56 24.36 -15.00
N THR A 215 -8.47 24.25 -15.74
CA THR A 215 -8.38 23.45 -16.98
C THR A 215 -8.17 21.94 -16.74
N GLY A 216 -8.23 21.46 -15.50
CA GLY A 216 -8.17 20.05 -15.18
C GLY A 216 -6.76 19.43 -15.12
N LYS A 217 -5.68 20.23 -15.05
CA LYS A 217 -4.29 19.74 -15.02
C LYS A 217 -4.04 18.74 -13.88
N SER A 218 -4.28 19.15 -12.66
CA SER A 218 -4.09 18.30 -11.46
C SER A 218 -5.08 17.14 -11.45
N SER A 219 -6.32 17.37 -11.94
CA SER A 219 -7.33 16.32 -12.09
C SER A 219 -6.91 15.25 -13.08
N THR A 220 -6.16 15.61 -14.14
CA THR A 220 -5.62 14.64 -15.11
C THR A 220 -4.64 13.67 -14.43
N VAL A 221 -3.73 14.15 -13.58
CA VAL A 221 -2.78 13.28 -12.85
C VAL A 221 -3.53 12.35 -11.88
N LYS A 222 -4.52 12.88 -11.15
CA LYS A 222 -5.36 12.10 -10.24
C LYS A 222 -6.18 11.04 -10.98
N ALA A 223 -6.73 11.39 -12.14
CA ALA A 223 -7.50 10.46 -12.97
C ALA A 223 -6.62 9.34 -13.54
N MET A 224 -5.40 9.66 -13.98
CA MET A 224 -4.44 8.64 -14.43
C MET A 224 -4.07 7.66 -13.31
N LEU A 225 -3.92 8.13 -12.07
CA LEU A 225 -3.73 7.24 -10.92
C LEU A 225 -4.90 6.26 -10.79
N ASN A 226 -6.14 6.76 -10.86
CA ASN A 226 -7.33 5.93 -10.73
C ASN A 226 -7.50 4.91 -11.87
N GLU A 227 -7.01 5.23 -13.06
CA GLU A 227 -7.04 4.33 -14.21
C GLU A 227 -5.93 3.28 -14.16
N PHE A 228 -4.72 3.68 -13.79
CA PHE A 228 -3.52 2.85 -14.00
C PHE A 228 -2.93 2.24 -12.72
N TYR A 229 -3.51 2.49 -11.52
CA TYR A 229 -3.00 1.84 -10.32
C TYR A 229 -3.06 0.29 -10.37
N PRO A 230 -4.03 -0.36 -11.07
CA PRO A 230 -4.01 -1.81 -11.21
C PRO A 230 -2.83 -2.32 -12.06
N ARG A 231 -2.22 -1.44 -12.86
CA ARG A 231 -1.02 -1.72 -13.65
C ARG A 231 0.29 -1.35 -12.92
N GLY A 232 0.22 -1.12 -11.61
CA GLY A 232 1.38 -0.83 -10.78
C GLY A 232 1.71 0.66 -10.60
N LEU A 233 0.88 1.59 -11.12
CA LEU A 233 1.10 3.02 -10.91
C LEU A 233 0.82 3.43 -9.46
N ARG A 234 1.71 4.26 -8.91
CA ARG A 234 1.55 4.95 -7.63
C ARG A 234 1.85 6.44 -7.84
N VAL A 235 1.17 7.31 -7.11
CA VAL A 235 1.44 8.75 -7.15
C VAL A 235 1.84 9.21 -5.75
N ILE A 236 2.94 9.97 -5.69
CA ILE A 236 3.41 10.63 -4.46
C ILE A 236 3.32 12.12 -4.71
N GLU A 237 2.42 12.79 -4.01
CA GLU A 237 2.37 14.25 -4.02
C GLU A 237 3.53 14.80 -3.19
N MET A 238 4.33 15.64 -3.81
CA MET A 238 5.45 16.32 -3.17
C MET A 238 5.16 17.82 -3.10
N PRO A 239 4.94 18.38 -1.89
CA PRO A 239 4.78 19.82 -1.72
C PRO A 239 5.99 20.57 -2.26
N LYS A 240 5.76 21.68 -2.94
CA LYS A 240 6.85 22.51 -3.54
C LYS A 240 7.86 23.01 -2.49
N GLU A 241 7.42 23.20 -1.26
CA GLU A 241 8.26 23.58 -0.13
C GLU A 241 9.24 22.47 0.28
N SER A 242 8.96 21.24 -0.09
CA SER A 242 9.74 20.05 0.26
C SER A 242 10.68 19.59 -0.86
N LEU A 243 10.84 20.33 -1.96
CA LEU A 243 11.64 19.92 -3.12
C LEU A 243 13.10 19.62 -2.79
N MET A 244 13.66 20.24 -1.75
CA MET A 244 15.00 19.93 -1.26
C MET A 244 15.15 18.51 -0.71
N ASP A 245 14.03 17.87 -0.32
CA ASP A 245 14.00 16.47 0.12
C ASP A 245 13.84 15.48 -1.03
N PHE A 246 13.76 15.94 -2.29
CA PHE A 246 13.55 15.06 -3.45
C PHE A 246 14.53 13.89 -3.51
N PRO A 247 15.85 14.05 -3.26
CA PRO A 247 16.77 12.92 -3.23
C PRO A 247 16.38 11.85 -2.19
N LYS A 248 15.97 12.29 -1.00
CA LYS A 248 15.54 11.37 0.07
C LYS A 248 14.28 10.58 -0.31
N LEU A 249 13.32 11.24 -1.00
CA LEU A 249 12.14 10.56 -1.51
C LEU A 249 12.52 9.49 -2.53
N VAL A 250 13.37 9.86 -3.49
CA VAL A 250 13.84 8.97 -4.55
C VAL A 250 14.55 7.75 -3.99
N ASP A 251 15.44 7.94 -3.00
CA ASP A 251 16.13 6.84 -2.32
C ASP A 251 15.16 5.86 -1.66
N GLN A 252 14.05 6.36 -1.07
CA GLN A 252 13.06 5.51 -0.43
C GLN A 252 12.27 4.63 -1.41
N ILE A 253 12.08 5.07 -2.67
CA ILE A 253 11.30 4.33 -3.67
C ILE A 253 12.15 3.55 -4.65
N ALA A 254 13.46 3.77 -4.70
CA ALA A 254 14.35 3.21 -5.72
C ALA A 254 14.29 1.69 -5.82
N ALA A 255 14.16 0.99 -4.68
CA ALA A 255 14.09 -0.47 -4.61
C ALA A 255 12.66 -1.03 -4.67
N ILE A 256 11.64 -0.17 -4.78
CA ILE A 256 10.23 -0.60 -4.80
C ILE A 256 9.84 -0.96 -6.25
N PRO A 257 9.26 -2.14 -6.51
CA PRO A 257 8.97 -2.61 -7.88
C PRO A 257 7.76 -1.93 -8.53
N MET A 258 7.22 -0.88 -7.92
CA MET A 258 6.12 -0.09 -8.46
C MET A 258 6.64 1.07 -9.32
N LYS A 259 5.81 1.58 -10.20
CA LYS A 259 6.07 2.79 -10.98
C LYS A 259 5.47 4.01 -10.28
N PHE A 260 6.30 5.02 -10.04
CA PHE A 260 5.92 6.20 -9.28
C PHE A 260 5.84 7.44 -10.17
N ILE A 261 4.74 8.18 -10.09
CA ILE A 261 4.69 9.57 -10.51
C ILE A 261 4.87 10.44 -9.26
N ILE A 262 5.96 11.20 -9.22
CA ILE A 262 6.16 12.23 -8.20
C ILE A 262 5.45 13.47 -8.72
N PHE A 263 4.34 13.82 -8.06
CA PHE A 263 3.45 14.88 -8.48
C PHE A 263 3.72 16.17 -7.72
N ILE A 264 4.02 17.25 -8.43
CA ILE A 264 4.29 18.57 -7.87
C ILE A 264 3.22 19.52 -8.40
N ASP A 265 2.29 19.91 -7.52
CA ASP A 265 1.17 20.76 -7.94
C ASP A 265 1.48 22.24 -7.78
N ASP A 266 0.94 23.06 -8.71
CA ASP A 266 1.00 24.52 -8.72
C ASP A 266 2.44 25.12 -8.59
N LEU A 267 3.34 24.66 -9.46
CA LEU A 267 4.67 25.26 -9.58
C LEU A 267 4.58 26.69 -10.13
N SER A 268 5.13 27.63 -9.37
CA SER A 268 5.34 29.01 -9.82
C SER A 268 6.82 29.21 -10.21
N PHE A 269 7.06 29.64 -11.43
CA PHE A 269 8.40 29.91 -11.97
C PHE A 269 8.80 31.38 -11.74
N SER A 270 8.67 31.89 -10.52
CA SER A 270 9.22 33.22 -10.20
C SER A 270 10.73 33.13 -10.04
N LYS A 271 11.47 34.05 -10.66
CA LYS A 271 12.96 34.06 -10.73
C LYS A 271 13.68 34.17 -9.38
N GLU A 272 12.96 34.38 -8.30
CA GLU A 272 13.52 34.69 -6.97
C GLU A 272 13.34 33.55 -5.94
N THR A 273 12.87 32.36 -6.36
CA THR A 273 12.63 31.29 -5.38
C THR A 273 13.64 30.16 -5.56
N ASP A 274 14.23 29.73 -4.45
CA ASP A 274 15.07 28.52 -4.30
C ASP A 274 14.41 27.26 -4.91
N THR A 275 13.08 27.28 -5.02
CA THR A 275 12.24 26.26 -5.64
C THR A 275 12.61 25.99 -7.12
N TYR A 276 12.92 27.05 -7.91
CA TYR A 276 13.32 26.87 -9.30
C TYR A 276 14.71 26.23 -9.41
N ALA A 277 15.65 26.67 -8.59
CA ALA A 277 16.99 26.10 -8.57
C ALA A 277 16.96 24.63 -8.12
N ALA A 278 16.15 24.31 -7.11
CA ALA A 278 15.94 22.95 -6.64
C ALA A 278 15.31 22.06 -7.72
N LEU A 279 14.24 22.54 -8.39
CA LEU A 279 13.59 21.79 -9.47
C LEU A 279 14.53 21.59 -10.66
N LYS A 280 15.30 22.60 -11.03
CA LYS A 280 16.30 22.52 -12.10
C LYS A 280 17.36 21.48 -11.76
N ALA A 281 17.90 21.48 -10.55
CA ALA A 281 18.85 20.48 -10.08
C ALA A 281 18.28 19.06 -10.12
N VAL A 282 17.00 18.91 -9.79
CA VAL A 282 16.26 17.64 -9.84
C VAL A 282 16.02 17.18 -11.29
N LEU A 283 15.68 18.10 -12.20
CA LEU A 283 15.39 17.78 -13.62
C LEU A 283 16.65 17.58 -14.45
N GLU A 284 17.72 18.32 -14.17
CA GLU A 284 19.02 18.25 -14.90
C GLU A 284 19.86 17.05 -14.42
N GLY A 285 19.44 16.36 -13.38
CA GLY A 285 20.12 15.19 -12.84
C GLY A 285 21.46 15.57 -12.21
N GLY A 286 21.49 15.75 -10.90
CA GLY A 286 22.75 15.68 -10.15
C GLY A 286 23.45 14.32 -10.36
N LEU A 287 24.53 14.05 -9.64
CA LEU A 287 25.25 12.75 -9.66
C LEU A 287 24.40 11.52 -9.31
N ALA A 288 23.18 11.71 -8.76
CA ALA A 288 22.24 10.63 -8.50
C ALA A 288 21.45 10.29 -9.78
N VAL A 289 21.66 9.11 -10.31
CA VAL A 289 20.89 8.57 -11.43
C VAL A 289 19.42 8.48 -10.98
N ARG A 290 18.53 9.11 -11.73
CA ARG A 290 17.08 8.97 -11.48
C ARG A 290 16.71 7.49 -11.55
N PRO A 291 15.96 6.94 -10.57
CA PRO A 291 15.50 5.57 -10.65
C PRO A 291 14.57 5.37 -11.87
N GLU A 292 14.73 4.26 -12.56
CA GLU A 292 13.91 3.90 -13.73
C GLU A 292 12.42 3.71 -13.38
N ASN A 293 12.11 3.67 -12.10
CA ASN A 293 10.75 3.47 -11.59
C ASN A 293 10.04 4.78 -11.20
N SER A 294 10.58 5.97 -11.56
CA SER A 294 9.93 7.24 -11.21
C SER A 294 9.92 8.26 -12.36
N LEU A 295 8.81 9.00 -12.48
CA LEU A 295 8.65 10.19 -13.31
C LEU A 295 8.21 11.39 -12.48
N ILE A 296 8.53 12.59 -12.92
CA ILE A 296 8.05 13.83 -12.32
C ILE A 296 6.94 14.38 -13.22
N TYR A 297 5.76 14.58 -12.63
CA TYR A 297 4.66 15.32 -13.25
C TYR A 297 4.42 16.58 -12.46
N ALA A 298 4.44 17.71 -13.13
CA ALA A 298 4.24 19.00 -12.50
C ALA A 298 3.10 19.76 -13.17
N THR A 299 2.40 20.61 -12.41
CA THR A 299 1.43 21.56 -12.97
C THR A 299 1.90 22.98 -12.75
N SER A 300 1.52 23.88 -13.66
CA SER A 300 1.76 25.32 -13.51
C SER A 300 0.58 26.13 -14.08
N ASN A 301 0.25 27.21 -13.39
CA ASN A 301 -0.75 28.18 -13.84
C ASN A 301 -0.11 29.38 -14.58
N GLN A 302 1.21 29.45 -14.63
CA GLN A 302 1.96 30.51 -15.30
C GLN A 302 2.77 29.93 -16.46
N ILE A 303 2.53 30.45 -17.65
CA ILE A 303 3.48 30.31 -18.76
C ILE A 303 4.63 31.25 -18.41
N GLY A 304 5.80 30.68 -18.08
CA GLY A 304 6.99 31.49 -17.92
C GLY A 304 7.14 32.39 -19.15
N ARG A 305 7.14 33.70 -18.95
CA ARG A 305 7.59 34.63 -20.00
C ARG A 305 9.09 34.32 -20.13
N ALA A 306 9.39 33.38 -21.01
CA ALA A 306 10.71 33.29 -21.61
C ALA A 306 10.88 34.58 -22.39
N HIS A 307 11.55 35.56 -21.82
CA HIS A 307 12.06 36.66 -22.62
C HIS A 307 13.13 36.06 -23.54
N VAL A 308 12.78 36.03 -24.80
CA VAL A 308 13.71 35.95 -25.91
C VAL A 308 14.77 37.05 -25.77
#